data_a06cbc2b5e96f7d6ece84370ed47b63d
#
_entry.id   a06cbc2b5e96f7d6ece84370ed47b63d
#
_cell.length_a   1.000
_cell.length_b   1.000
_cell.length_c   1.000
_cell.angle_alpha   90.00
_cell.angle_beta   90.00
_cell.angle_gamma   90.00
#
_symmetry.space_group_name_H-M   'P 1'
#
loop_
_entity.id
_entity.type
_entity.pdbx_description
1 polymer ?
#
loop_
_entity_poly.entity_id
_entity_poly.type
_entity_poly.pdbx_seq_one_letter_code
_entity_poly.pdbx_strand_id
1 'polypeptide(L)'
;MENSAIKFSQRKIRKNYRSITGHFPSIKNNTSIGFESKLEKAHFLSLEFDNEVISYQEQPQIEIFINGNDKIYSADCYIKRSNNSNKKDSIVEVKYTNEIEKRKDYFEKKFEAAKTSVNKLNLDFEVYTEKIHSEIYLDNLDFLYRYKLQPIENKYKEQLLKILNKKN
;
A
#
# COMPACT_ATOMS: atom_id res chain seq x y z
N MET A 1 -6.73 -5.55 -18.27
CA MET A 1 -7.83 -6.48 -17.91
C MET A 1 -7.89 -6.49 -16.40
N GLU A 2 -9.01 -6.12 -15.82
CA GLU A 2 -9.22 -6.27 -14.37
C GLU A 2 -9.26 -7.76 -14.05
N ASN A 3 -8.53 -8.16 -13.02
CA ASN A 3 -8.46 -9.55 -12.60
C ASN A 3 -9.79 -9.90 -11.89
N SER A 4 -10.73 -10.51 -12.60
CA SER A 4 -12.09 -10.81 -12.11
C SER A 4 -12.13 -11.70 -10.85
N ALA A 5 -10.98 -12.27 -10.46
CA ALA A 5 -10.83 -13.08 -9.26
C ALA A 5 -10.63 -12.27 -7.97
N ILE A 6 -10.34 -10.97 -8.08
CA ILE A 6 -10.21 -10.07 -6.94
C ILE A 6 -11.50 -9.29 -6.80
N LYS A 7 -12.12 -9.39 -5.64
CA LYS A 7 -13.28 -8.58 -5.27
C LYS A 7 -12.84 -7.48 -4.33
N PHE A 8 -13.43 -6.31 -4.41
CA PHE A 8 -13.15 -5.20 -3.51
C PHE A 8 -14.34 -4.97 -2.59
N SER A 9 -14.08 -4.97 -1.30
CA SER A 9 -15.13 -4.73 -0.30
C SER A 9 -15.35 -3.23 -0.13
N GLN A 10 -16.59 -2.76 -0.26
CA GLN A 10 -16.99 -1.41 0.16
C GLN A 10 -17.27 -1.39 1.67
N ARG A 11 -16.27 -1.63 2.49
CA ARG A 11 -16.44 -1.60 3.94
C ARG A 11 -16.49 -0.16 4.42
N LYS A 12 -17.55 0.20 5.15
CA LYS A 12 -17.58 1.46 5.90
C LYS A 12 -16.56 1.39 7.04
N ILE A 13 -15.55 2.27 7.02
CA ILE A 13 -14.60 2.42 8.12
C ILE A 13 -15.38 2.77 9.38
N ARG A 14 -15.33 1.89 10.37
CA ARG A 14 -15.91 2.14 11.67
C ARG A 14 -14.93 2.95 12.51
N LYS A 15 -15.42 4.04 13.13
CA LYS A 15 -14.64 4.76 14.14
C LYS A 15 -14.26 3.78 15.24
N ASN A 16 -12.96 3.57 15.42
CA ASN A 16 -12.43 2.74 16.49
C ASN A 16 -11.66 3.64 17.46
N TYR A 17 -12.11 3.70 18.73
CA TYR A 17 -11.45 4.50 19.76
C TYR A 17 -10.03 4.02 20.12
N ARG A 18 -9.66 2.82 19.68
CA ARG A 18 -8.35 2.19 19.98
C ARG A 18 -7.34 2.29 18.83
N SER A 19 -7.76 2.71 17.64
CA SER A 19 -6.89 2.87 16.47
C SER A 19 -7.17 4.18 15.76
N ILE A 20 -6.14 4.75 15.13
CA ILE A 20 -6.31 5.93 14.28
C ILE A 20 -6.87 5.45 12.96
N THR A 21 -8.14 5.77 12.73
CA THR A 21 -8.82 5.51 11.45
C THR A 21 -9.08 6.82 10.73
N GLY A 22 -9.09 6.81 9.43
CA GLY A 22 -9.35 8.02 8.66
C GLY A 22 -9.41 7.78 7.17
N HIS A 23 -9.37 8.88 6.43
CA HIS A 23 -9.32 8.87 4.98
C HIS A 23 -8.07 9.62 4.53
N PHE A 24 -7.40 9.06 3.54
CA PHE A 24 -6.20 9.59 2.92
C PHE A 24 -6.52 10.03 1.49
N PRO A 25 -6.35 11.32 1.14
CA PRO A 25 -6.59 11.78 -0.23
C PRO A 25 -5.50 11.25 -1.15
N SER A 26 -5.82 10.27 -2.00
CA SER A 26 -4.88 9.71 -2.96
C SER A 26 -4.89 10.50 -4.26
N ILE A 27 -3.73 11.01 -4.66
CA ILE A 27 -3.54 11.69 -5.93
C ILE A 27 -3.51 10.67 -7.08
N LYS A 28 -2.84 9.54 -6.89
CA LYS A 28 -2.75 8.49 -7.90
C LYS A 28 -4.10 7.91 -8.28
N ASN A 29 -4.99 7.75 -7.29
CA ASN A 29 -6.32 7.17 -7.51
C ASN A 29 -7.39 8.23 -7.76
N ASN A 30 -7.07 9.52 -7.59
CA ASN A 30 -8.02 10.63 -7.65
C ASN A 30 -9.26 10.40 -6.78
N THR A 31 -9.06 9.82 -5.60
CA THR A 31 -10.13 9.50 -4.64
C THR A 31 -9.58 9.47 -3.23
N SER A 32 -10.48 9.33 -2.26
CA SER A 32 -10.13 9.19 -0.85
C SER A 32 -10.04 7.71 -0.48
N ILE A 33 -8.90 7.29 0.07
CA ILE A 33 -8.60 5.92 0.47
C ILE A 33 -8.76 5.80 1.99
N GLY A 34 -9.49 4.79 2.42
CA GLY A 34 -9.71 4.53 3.84
C GLY A 34 -8.55 3.78 4.50
N PHE A 35 -8.20 4.16 5.74
CA PHE A 35 -7.22 3.43 6.54
C PHE A 35 -7.71 3.18 7.97
N GLU A 36 -7.32 2.07 8.56
CA GLU A 36 -7.70 1.65 9.92
C GLU A 36 -6.51 1.67 10.90
N SER A 37 -5.31 2.04 10.43
CA SER A 37 -4.11 2.16 11.27
C SER A 37 -3.14 3.23 10.74
N LYS A 38 -2.24 3.70 11.63
CA LYS A 38 -1.13 4.57 11.22
C LYS A 38 -0.22 3.90 10.20
N LEU A 39 -0.02 2.59 10.34
CA LEU A 39 0.86 1.82 9.46
C LEU A 39 0.27 1.71 8.05
N GLU A 40 -1.05 1.52 7.92
CA GLU A 40 -1.73 1.57 6.62
C GLU A 40 -1.62 2.96 5.97
N LYS A 41 -1.83 4.06 6.75
CA LYS A 41 -1.61 5.42 6.23
C LYS A 41 -0.19 5.60 5.72
N ALA A 42 0.81 5.13 6.47
CA ALA A 42 2.22 5.21 6.07
C ALA A 42 2.51 4.41 4.79
N HIS A 43 1.90 3.22 4.67
CA HIS A 43 1.99 2.43 3.45
C HIS A 43 1.39 3.17 2.24
N PHE A 44 0.15 3.69 2.33
CA PHE A 44 -0.46 4.44 1.25
C PHE A 44 0.34 5.69 0.86
N LEU A 45 0.88 6.38 1.86
CA LEU A 45 1.74 7.54 1.61
C LEU A 45 3.01 7.14 0.83
N SER A 46 3.63 6.01 1.15
CA SER A 46 4.80 5.51 0.40
C SER A 46 4.45 5.18 -1.06
N LEU A 47 3.26 4.60 -1.30
CA LEU A 47 2.79 4.29 -2.65
C LEU A 47 2.57 5.54 -3.51
N GLU A 48 2.17 6.65 -2.91
CA GLU A 48 2.02 7.93 -3.62
C GLU A 48 3.34 8.45 -4.22
N PHE A 49 4.47 8.12 -3.59
CA PHE A 49 5.80 8.52 -4.05
C PHE A 49 6.53 7.45 -4.85
N ASP A 50 6.02 6.23 -4.92
CA ASP A 50 6.60 5.17 -5.74
C ASP A 50 6.21 5.35 -7.22
N ASN A 51 7.18 5.66 -8.08
CA ASN A 51 6.96 5.90 -9.51
C ASN A 51 6.55 4.63 -10.28
N GLU A 52 6.80 3.45 -9.73
CA GLU A 52 6.39 2.19 -10.35
C GLU A 52 4.92 1.87 -10.08
N VAL A 53 4.29 2.52 -9.10
CA VAL A 53 2.88 2.32 -8.74
C VAL A 53 1.99 3.24 -9.56
N ILE A 54 1.07 2.65 -10.34
CA ILE A 54 0.05 3.38 -11.11
C ILE A 54 -1.13 3.74 -10.21
N SER A 55 -1.66 2.74 -9.51
CA SER A 55 -2.82 2.88 -8.62
C SER A 55 -2.78 1.82 -7.53
N TYR A 56 -3.58 1.99 -6.50
CA TYR A 56 -3.76 1.01 -5.45
C TYR A 56 -5.18 1.08 -4.88
N GLN A 57 -5.64 0.02 -4.29
CA GLN A 57 -7.00 -0.06 -3.77
C GLN A 57 -7.02 -0.81 -2.44
N GLU A 58 -7.77 -0.29 -1.47
CA GLU A 58 -7.93 -0.91 -0.16
C GLU A 58 -8.83 -2.15 -0.22
N GLN A 59 -8.59 -3.06 0.72
CA GLN A 59 -9.41 -4.22 1.06
C GLN A 59 -9.73 -5.16 -0.11
N PRO A 60 -8.72 -5.60 -0.88
CA PRO A 60 -8.92 -6.65 -1.86
C PRO A 60 -9.30 -7.96 -1.16
N GLN A 61 -10.26 -8.66 -1.73
CA GLN A 61 -10.71 -9.99 -1.27
C GLN A 61 -10.28 -11.04 -2.27
N ILE A 62 -9.62 -12.07 -1.76
CA ILE A 62 -9.19 -13.24 -2.52
C ILE A 62 -9.66 -14.52 -1.82
N GLU A 63 -9.82 -15.59 -2.58
CA GLU A 63 -10.07 -16.91 -2.04
C GLU A 63 -8.74 -17.57 -1.65
N ILE A 64 -8.65 -18.09 -0.44
CA ILE A 64 -7.50 -18.86 0.06
C ILE A 64 -7.95 -20.22 0.56
N PHE A 65 -7.11 -21.24 0.35
CA PHE A 65 -7.33 -22.57 0.93
C PHE A 65 -6.47 -22.73 2.19
N ILE A 66 -7.10 -22.84 3.35
CA ILE A 66 -6.42 -22.96 4.63
C ILE A 66 -7.15 -23.93 5.56
N ASN A 67 -6.41 -24.84 6.21
CA ASN A 67 -6.94 -25.86 7.12
C ASN A 67 -8.05 -26.73 6.47
N GLY A 68 -7.86 -27.11 5.19
CA GLY A 68 -8.81 -27.97 4.46
C GLY A 68 -10.08 -27.28 3.98
N ASN A 69 -10.16 -25.94 4.05
CA ASN A 69 -11.36 -25.19 3.65
C ASN A 69 -11.00 -23.98 2.82
N ASP A 70 -11.89 -23.63 1.88
CA ASP A 70 -11.85 -22.37 1.16
C ASP A 70 -12.37 -21.25 2.07
N LYS A 71 -11.66 -20.13 2.10
CA LYS A 71 -12.02 -18.94 2.88
C LYS A 71 -11.76 -17.68 2.09
N ILE A 72 -12.60 -16.67 2.32
CA ILE A 72 -12.33 -15.31 1.83
C ILE A 72 -11.31 -14.65 2.75
N TYR A 73 -10.24 -14.18 2.16
CA TYR A 73 -9.22 -13.39 2.81
C TYR A 73 -9.29 -11.95 2.31
N SER A 74 -9.51 -11.00 3.22
CA SER A 74 -9.37 -9.58 2.95
C SER A 74 -7.97 -9.15 3.37
N ALA A 75 -7.17 -8.73 2.39
CA ALA A 75 -5.89 -8.08 2.63
C ALA A 75 -6.09 -6.56 2.74
N ASP A 76 -5.03 -5.83 3.07
CA ASP A 76 -5.15 -4.39 3.31
C ASP A 76 -5.05 -3.56 2.02
N CYS A 77 -4.26 -4.02 1.02
CA CYS A 77 -4.04 -3.27 -0.21
C CYS A 77 -3.82 -4.18 -1.43
N TYR A 78 -4.33 -3.77 -2.58
CA TYR A 78 -3.91 -4.21 -3.91
C TYR A 78 -3.12 -3.10 -4.57
N ILE A 79 -1.97 -3.42 -5.16
CA ILE A 79 -1.11 -2.47 -5.87
C ILE A 79 -1.06 -2.85 -7.34
N LYS A 80 -1.39 -1.88 -8.20
CA LYS A 80 -1.20 -1.97 -9.64
C LYS A 80 0.09 -1.25 -10.03
N ARG A 81 1.00 -1.96 -10.68
CA ARG A 81 2.30 -1.44 -11.10
C ARG A 81 2.32 -1.07 -12.59
N SER A 82 3.29 -0.26 -12.97
CA SER A 82 3.49 0.10 -14.36
C SER A 82 4.05 -1.10 -15.15
N ASN A 83 3.77 -1.17 -16.45
CA ASN A 83 4.29 -2.21 -17.32
C ASN A 83 5.83 -2.22 -17.43
N ASN A 84 6.48 -1.12 -17.04
CA ASN A 84 7.94 -0.98 -17.02
C ASN A 84 8.52 -1.35 -15.64
N SER A 85 7.71 -1.71 -14.67
CA SER A 85 8.19 -2.21 -13.38
C SER A 85 8.73 -3.61 -13.53
N ASN A 86 9.83 -3.90 -12.82
CA ASN A 86 10.34 -5.26 -12.67
C ASN A 86 9.54 -6.10 -11.67
N LYS A 87 8.57 -5.48 -10.98
CA LYS A 87 7.69 -6.14 -10.00
C LYS A 87 6.32 -6.35 -10.61
N LYS A 88 5.66 -7.42 -10.19
CA LYS A 88 4.26 -7.68 -10.53
C LYS A 88 3.32 -6.81 -9.70
N ASP A 89 2.07 -6.75 -10.12
CA ASP A 89 0.98 -6.31 -9.26
C ASP A 89 0.95 -7.16 -8.00
N SER A 90 0.58 -6.58 -6.87
CA SER A 90 0.67 -7.29 -5.59
C SER A 90 -0.54 -7.09 -4.68
N ILE A 91 -0.77 -8.11 -3.85
CA ILE A 91 -1.66 -8.06 -2.69
C ILE A 91 -0.79 -7.87 -1.46
N VAL A 92 -1.11 -6.86 -0.65
CA VAL A 92 -0.31 -6.47 0.52
C VAL A 92 -1.12 -6.61 1.80
N GLU A 93 -0.54 -7.27 2.80
CA GLU A 93 -0.99 -7.21 4.19
C GLU A 93 -0.11 -6.21 4.94
N VAL A 94 -0.73 -5.32 5.70
CA VAL A 94 -0.04 -4.32 6.53
C VAL A 94 -0.12 -4.75 7.99
N LYS A 95 1.01 -5.07 8.60
CA LYS A 95 1.02 -5.63 9.95
C LYS A 95 2.28 -5.24 10.72
N TYR A 96 2.13 -4.88 11.99
CA TYR A 96 3.29 -4.64 12.86
C TYR A 96 4.06 -5.94 13.11
N THR A 97 5.39 -5.85 13.12
CA THR A 97 6.25 -7.03 13.36
C THR A 97 5.95 -7.72 14.68
N ASN A 98 5.67 -6.96 15.75
CA ASN A 98 5.32 -7.50 17.04
C ASN A 98 4.01 -8.30 17.05
N GLU A 99 3.04 -7.95 16.19
CA GLU A 99 1.80 -8.72 16.04
C GLU A 99 2.06 -10.05 15.32
N ILE A 100 2.90 -10.02 14.28
CA ILE A 100 3.31 -11.21 13.55
C ILE A 100 4.05 -12.16 14.49
N GLU A 101 5.01 -11.67 15.27
CA GLU A 101 5.80 -12.46 16.22
C GLU A 101 4.93 -13.10 17.30
N LYS A 102 3.99 -12.37 17.90
CA LYS A 102 3.05 -12.89 18.91
C LYS A 102 2.16 -14.03 18.41
N ARG A 103 1.91 -14.11 17.13
CA ARG A 103 1.02 -15.09 16.50
C ARG A 103 1.69 -15.75 15.29
N LYS A 104 2.97 -16.05 15.39
CA LYS A 104 3.84 -16.48 14.30
C LYS A 104 3.22 -17.62 13.48
N ASP A 105 2.90 -18.75 14.11
CA ASP A 105 2.37 -19.93 13.42
C ASP A 105 1.06 -19.66 12.67
N TYR A 106 0.23 -18.75 13.21
CA TYR A 106 -1.01 -18.35 12.57
C TYR A 106 -0.75 -17.53 11.31
N PHE A 107 0.16 -16.53 11.40
CA PHE A 107 0.45 -15.66 10.25
C PHE A 107 1.25 -16.39 9.18
N GLU A 108 2.19 -17.27 9.54
CA GLU A 108 2.93 -18.08 8.58
C GLU A 108 1.96 -18.92 7.72
N LYS A 109 1.06 -19.67 8.33
CA LYS A 109 0.05 -20.45 7.59
C LYS A 109 -0.86 -19.60 6.72
N LYS A 110 -1.30 -18.44 7.24
CA LYS A 110 -2.18 -17.52 6.54
C LYS A 110 -1.48 -16.90 5.33
N PHE A 111 -0.24 -16.44 5.48
CA PHE A 111 0.53 -15.81 4.43
C PHE A 111 0.94 -16.80 3.34
N GLU A 112 1.31 -18.02 3.70
CA GLU A 112 1.58 -19.07 2.71
C GLU A 112 0.34 -19.42 1.87
N ALA A 113 -0.83 -19.54 2.51
CA ALA A 113 -2.07 -19.76 1.80
C ALA A 113 -2.42 -18.59 0.86
N ALA A 114 -2.27 -17.34 1.33
CA ALA A 114 -2.47 -16.13 0.52
C ALA A 114 -1.50 -16.09 -0.66
N LYS A 115 -0.19 -16.29 -0.40
CA LYS A 115 0.86 -16.32 -1.44
C LYS A 115 0.58 -17.37 -2.51
N THR A 116 0.16 -18.58 -2.10
CA THR A 116 -0.20 -19.64 -3.03
C THR A 116 -1.37 -19.23 -3.92
N SER A 117 -2.39 -18.57 -3.36
CA SER A 117 -3.57 -18.13 -4.12
C SER A 117 -3.26 -16.99 -5.07
N VAL A 118 -2.53 -15.95 -4.64
CA VAL A 118 -2.20 -14.81 -5.51
C VAL A 118 -1.23 -15.18 -6.63
N ASN A 119 -0.31 -16.13 -6.39
CA ASN A 119 0.58 -16.64 -7.43
C ASN A 119 -0.17 -17.28 -8.60
N LYS A 120 -1.30 -17.97 -8.35
CA LYS A 120 -2.18 -18.52 -9.40
C LYS A 120 -2.80 -17.41 -10.27
N LEU A 121 -2.92 -16.20 -9.73
CA LEU A 121 -3.42 -15.01 -10.41
C LEU A 121 -2.29 -14.18 -11.06
N ASN A 122 -1.05 -14.69 -11.06
CA ASN A 122 0.14 -13.98 -11.51
C ASN A 122 0.42 -12.69 -10.75
N LEU A 123 0.10 -12.65 -9.45
CA LEU A 123 0.36 -11.55 -8.53
C LEU A 123 1.40 -11.94 -7.49
N ASP A 124 2.02 -10.95 -6.85
CA ASP A 124 2.88 -11.14 -5.70
C ASP A 124 2.11 -10.90 -4.38
N PHE A 125 2.54 -11.57 -3.30
CA PHE A 125 2.05 -11.31 -1.96
C PHE A 125 3.16 -10.66 -1.14
N GLU A 126 2.87 -9.49 -0.59
CA GLU A 126 3.82 -8.70 0.18
C GLU A 126 3.28 -8.45 1.61
N VAL A 127 4.19 -8.34 2.57
CA VAL A 127 3.85 -7.92 3.94
C VAL A 127 4.57 -6.61 4.23
N TYR A 128 3.80 -5.54 4.43
CA TYR A 128 4.34 -4.25 4.80
C TYR A 128 4.38 -4.12 6.32
N THR A 129 5.56 -3.76 6.85
CA THR A 129 5.77 -3.57 8.29
C THR A 129 6.41 -2.22 8.57
N GLU A 130 6.43 -1.82 9.86
CA GLU A 130 7.09 -0.60 10.31
C GLU A 130 8.61 -0.58 10.08
N LYS A 131 9.21 -1.72 9.70
CA LYS A 131 10.65 -1.83 9.42
C LYS A 131 11.02 -1.48 7.98
N ILE A 132 10.05 -1.34 7.06
CA ILE A 132 10.32 -1.09 5.64
C ILE A 132 10.82 0.33 5.41
N HIS A 133 10.25 1.30 6.10
CA HIS A 133 10.64 2.71 6.01
C HIS A 133 10.93 3.28 7.40
N SER A 134 11.95 4.14 7.50
CA SER A 134 12.23 4.87 8.75
C SER A 134 11.15 5.94 9.01
N GLU A 135 10.96 6.31 10.28
CA GLU A 135 10.05 7.41 10.65
C GLU A 135 10.44 8.72 9.96
N ILE A 136 11.74 9.04 9.91
CA ILE A 136 12.24 10.24 9.23
C ILE A 136 11.84 10.26 7.75
N TYR A 137 11.93 9.13 7.08
CA TYR A 137 11.51 9.02 5.68
C TYR A 137 10.00 9.28 5.53
N LEU A 138 9.18 8.67 6.37
CA LEU A 138 7.72 8.83 6.34
C LEU A 138 7.29 10.26 6.70
N ASP A 139 7.93 10.90 7.66
CA ASP A 139 7.68 12.29 8.03
C ASP A 139 8.01 13.24 6.86
N ASN A 140 9.12 12.99 6.16
CA ASN A 140 9.48 13.74 4.96
C ASN A 140 8.43 13.57 3.85
N LEU A 141 7.93 12.35 3.63
CA LEU A 141 6.87 12.12 2.66
C LEU A 141 5.57 12.83 3.05
N ASP A 142 5.16 12.78 4.33
CA ASP A 142 3.94 13.47 4.81
C ASP A 142 4.06 15.00 4.66
N PHE A 143 5.24 15.55 4.92
CA PHE A 143 5.52 16.95 4.67
C PHE A 143 5.42 17.30 3.18
N LEU A 144 6.09 16.55 2.32
CA LEU A 144 6.14 16.78 0.87
C LEU A 144 4.78 16.55 0.20
N TYR A 145 3.97 15.65 0.75
CA TYR A 145 2.67 15.31 0.16
C TYR A 145 1.73 16.51 0.07
N ARG A 146 1.80 17.45 1.03
CA ARG A 146 1.00 18.68 1.05
C ARG A 146 1.27 19.58 -0.17
N TYR A 147 2.45 19.45 -0.75
CA TYR A 147 2.89 20.26 -1.91
C TYR A 147 2.73 19.53 -3.24
N LYS A 148 2.45 18.24 -3.21
CA LYS A 148 2.40 17.39 -4.43
C LYS A 148 1.34 17.83 -5.43
N LEU A 149 0.25 18.45 -4.98
CA LEU A 149 -0.83 19.01 -5.82
C LEU A 149 -0.63 20.47 -6.19
N GLN A 150 0.36 21.15 -5.60
CA GLN A 150 0.56 22.56 -5.90
C GLN A 150 1.26 22.73 -7.24
N PRO A 151 0.77 23.61 -8.13
CA PRO A 151 1.45 23.91 -9.38
C PRO A 151 2.80 24.54 -9.04
N ILE A 152 3.90 23.91 -9.50
CA ILE A 152 5.23 24.51 -9.40
C ILE A 152 5.31 25.62 -10.44
N GLU A 153 5.44 26.87 -10.00
CA GLU A 153 5.72 27.97 -10.93
C GLU A 153 7.03 27.66 -11.69
N ASN A 154 6.99 27.74 -13.01
CA ASN A 154 8.13 27.41 -13.89
C ASN A 154 9.43 28.11 -13.47
N LYS A 155 9.31 29.35 -12.96
CA LYS A 155 10.42 30.17 -12.45
C LYS A 155 11.23 29.45 -11.35
N TYR A 156 10.55 28.81 -10.39
CA TYR A 156 11.23 28.09 -9.30
C TYR A 156 11.80 26.75 -9.76
N LYS A 157 11.14 26.08 -10.70
CA LYS A 157 11.62 24.85 -11.30
C LYS A 157 12.97 25.04 -11.99
N GLU A 158 13.11 26.10 -12.79
CA GLU A 158 14.37 26.43 -13.46
C GLU A 158 15.50 26.76 -12.47
N GLN A 159 15.18 27.51 -11.40
CA GLN A 159 16.16 27.82 -10.37
C GLN A 159 16.64 26.58 -9.63
N LEU A 160 15.75 25.67 -9.25
CA LEU A 160 16.09 24.41 -8.61
C LEU A 160 16.95 23.53 -9.51
N LEU A 161 16.60 23.38 -10.79
CA LEU A 161 17.40 22.63 -11.77
C LEU A 161 18.81 23.21 -11.92
N LYS A 162 18.98 24.54 -11.95
CA LYS A 162 20.29 25.19 -11.99
C LYS A 162 21.13 24.91 -10.73
N ILE A 163 20.50 24.82 -9.56
CA ILE A 163 21.20 24.51 -8.30
C ILE A 163 21.63 23.05 -8.26
N LEU A 164 20.75 22.13 -8.67
CA LEU A 164 21.03 20.69 -8.68
C LEU A 164 22.14 20.33 -9.69
N ASN A 165 22.12 20.95 -10.87
CA ASN A 165 23.14 20.72 -11.90
C ASN A 165 24.51 21.34 -11.59
N LYS A 166 24.62 22.24 -10.58
CA LYS A 166 25.91 22.79 -10.13
C LYS A 166 26.61 21.91 -9.07
N LYS A 167 25.94 20.88 -8.55
CA LYS A 167 26.49 19.97 -7.52
C LYS A 167 27.00 18.64 -8.08
N ASN A 168 26.88 18.44 -9.39
CA ASN A 168 27.51 17.38 -10.15
C ASN A 168 28.62 17.96 -11.00
#